data_d117d049ca29be65fecdb485b510c495
#
_entry.id   d117d049ca29be65fecdb485b510c495
#
_cell.length_a   1.000
_cell.length_b   1.000
_cell.length_c   1.000
_cell.angle_alpha   90.00
_cell.angle_beta   90.00
_cell.angle_gamma   90.00
#
_symmetry.space_group_name_H-M   'P 1'
#
loop_
_entity.id
_entity.type
_entity.pdbx_description
1 polymer ?
#
loop_
_entity_poly.entity_id
_entity_poly.type
_entity_poly.pdbx_seq_one_letter_code
_entity_poly.pdbx_strand_id
1 'polypeptide(L)'
;PVQNVFEATLNSPNLVIHLAASLLNLSKMESSPDFRHYRDGLTPGVFRLLEAMEEEKQAVMSGMGYTYVRSVDFLHSLDQPSLALFRELDGPTGLSHRYLTEDAYAGVNLMTSLAAPARGQTPIAQALVTLASALNQTDYAQEGLSLRTFGLEGRSASEINDYLETGELRI
;
A
#
# COMPACT_ATOMS: atom_id res chain seq x y z
N PRO A 1 -5.84 18.68 5.36
CA PRO A 1 -4.67 18.43 6.20
C PRO A 1 -4.77 17.02 6.79
N VAL A 2 -3.66 16.29 6.84
CA VAL A 2 -3.56 15.00 7.53
C VAL A 2 -3.16 15.21 8.98
N GLN A 3 -3.49 14.29 9.88
CA GLN A 3 -3.16 14.40 11.31
C GLN A 3 -1.68 14.10 11.57
N ASN A 4 -1.14 13.06 10.89
CA ASN A 4 0.23 12.59 11.12
C ASN A 4 0.79 11.86 9.89
N VAL A 5 2.05 11.41 9.98
CA VAL A 5 2.76 10.74 8.89
C VAL A 5 2.16 9.38 8.51
N PHE A 6 1.55 8.64 9.44
CA PHE A 6 0.91 7.36 9.13
C PHE A 6 -0.36 7.58 8.30
N GLU A 7 -1.19 8.56 8.67
CA GLU A 7 -2.35 8.94 7.85
C GLU A 7 -1.93 9.38 6.44
N ALA A 8 -0.86 10.16 6.32
CA ALA A 8 -0.32 10.58 5.04
C ALA A 8 0.14 9.38 4.19
N THR A 9 0.87 8.44 4.79
CA THR A 9 1.38 7.24 4.12
C THR A 9 0.23 6.36 3.64
N LEU A 10 -0.76 6.10 4.49
CA LEU A 10 -1.90 5.26 4.13
C LEU A 10 -2.81 5.89 3.06
N ASN A 11 -2.84 7.22 2.97
CA ASN A 11 -3.60 7.93 1.91
C ASN A 11 -2.84 8.05 0.58
N SER A 12 -1.60 7.56 0.51
CA SER A 12 -0.92 7.44 -0.78
C SER A 12 -1.67 6.44 -1.67
N PRO A 13 -2.07 6.81 -2.90
CA PRO A 13 -2.72 5.86 -3.83
C PRO A 13 -1.78 4.70 -4.20
N ASN A 14 -0.48 4.88 -4.11
CA ASN A 14 0.54 3.89 -4.42
C ASN A 14 0.39 2.63 -3.55
N LEU A 15 0.02 2.80 -2.28
CA LEU A 15 -0.17 1.72 -1.31
C LEU A 15 -1.11 0.62 -1.82
N VAL A 16 -2.22 1.00 -2.44
CA VAL A 16 -3.21 0.04 -2.96
C VAL A 16 -2.84 -0.44 -4.37
N ILE A 17 -2.36 0.49 -5.22
CA ILE A 17 -2.27 0.25 -6.67
C ILE A 17 -1.01 -0.52 -7.04
N HIS A 18 0.15 -0.08 -6.57
CA HIS A 18 1.43 -0.48 -7.14
C HIS A 18 1.76 -1.94 -6.90
N LEU A 19 1.82 -2.36 -5.63
CA LEU A 19 2.24 -3.72 -5.28
C LEU A 19 1.28 -4.77 -5.85
N ALA A 20 -0.02 -4.57 -5.62
CA ALA A 20 -1.05 -5.51 -6.05
C ALA A 20 -1.08 -5.67 -7.58
N ALA A 21 -1.13 -4.56 -8.32
CA ALA A 21 -1.16 -4.61 -9.78
C ALA A 21 0.15 -5.16 -10.36
N SER A 22 1.31 -4.84 -9.77
CA SER A 22 2.61 -5.36 -10.23
C SER A 22 2.73 -6.87 -10.03
N LEU A 23 2.37 -7.40 -8.86
CA LEU A 23 2.41 -8.84 -8.59
C LEU A 23 1.52 -9.62 -9.54
N LEU A 24 0.30 -9.14 -9.81
CA LEU A 24 -0.63 -9.81 -10.74
C LEU A 24 -0.20 -9.73 -12.21
N ASN A 25 0.70 -8.81 -12.56
CA ASN A 25 1.20 -8.63 -13.92
C ASN A 25 2.68 -9.02 -14.07
N LEU A 26 3.30 -9.64 -13.07
CA LEU A 26 4.74 -9.90 -13.05
C LEU A 26 5.23 -10.61 -14.34
N SER A 27 4.56 -11.69 -14.73
CA SER A 27 4.92 -12.43 -15.95
C SER A 27 4.88 -11.53 -17.20
N LYS A 28 3.88 -10.64 -17.28
CA LYS A 28 3.74 -9.69 -18.40
C LYS A 28 4.84 -8.64 -18.36
N MET A 29 5.16 -8.12 -17.18
CA MET A 29 6.23 -7.13 -16.96
C MET A 29 7.60 -7.66 -17.42
N GLU A 30 7.90 -8.93 -17.11
CA GLU A 30 9.18 -9.54 -17.44
C GLU A 30 9.29 -9.98 -18.90
N SER A 31 8.17 -10.28 -19.58
CA SER A 31 8.16 -10.83 -20.92
C SER A 31 7.80 -9.83 -22.02
N SER A 32 7.31 -8.64 -21.70
CA SER A 32 6.80 -7.67 -22.68
C SER A 32 7.42 -6.29 -22.50
N PRO A 33 8.40 -5.89 -23.29
CA PRO A 33 9.05 -4.56 -23.19
C PRO A 33 8.07 -3.37 -23.31
N ASP A 34 6.96 -3.57 -24.06
CA ASP A 34 5.96 -2.52 -24.28
C ASP A 34 4.86 -2.48 -23.21
N PHE A 35 4.96 -3.29 -22.18
CA PHE A 35 3.97 -3.31 -21.10
C PHE A 35 3.92 -1.96 -20.39
N ARG A 36 2.72 -1.42 -20.22
CA ARG A 36 2.44 -0.19 -19.47
C ARG A 36 1.54 -0.51 -18.29
N HIS A 37 2.03 -0.22 -17.10
CA HIS A 37 1.36 -0.59 -15.84
C HIS A 37 -0.09 -0.10 -15.79
N TYR A 38 -0.31 1.18 -16.07
CA TYR A 38 -1.64 1.80 -16.00
C TYR A 38 -2.51 1.55 -17.23
N ARG A 39 -1.92 1.24 -18.40
CA ARG A 39 -2.66 0.93 -19.64
C ARG A 39 -3.07 -0.53 -19.71
N ASP A 40 -2.13 -1.43 -19.45
CA ASP A 40 -2.27 -2.86 -19.73
C ASP A 40 -2.49 -3.69 -18.45
N GLY A 41 -2.05 -3.18 -17.31
CA GLY A 41 -2.04 -3.91 -16.03
C GLY A 41 -3.34 -3.82 -15.24
N LEU A 42 -4.21 -2.86 -15.54
CA LEU A 42 -5.43 -2.60 -14.77
C LEU A 42 -6.65 -3.29 -15.40
N THR A 43 -6.65 -4.62 -15.39
CA THR A 43 -7.78 -5.44 -15.86
C THR A 43 -8.93 -5.47 -14.85
N PRO A 44 -10.16 -5.87 -15.24
CA PRO A 44 -11.27 -6.02 -14.30
C PRO A 44 -10.97 -6.94 -13.11
N GLY A 45 -10.12 -7.96 -13.32
CA GLY A 45 -9.67 -8.85 -12.24
C GLY A 45 -8.75 -8.15 -11.24
N VAL A 46 -7.82 -7.33 -11.75
CA VAL A 46 -6.95 -6.49 -10.92
C VAL A 46 -7.78 -5.48 -10.13
N PHE A 47 -8.70 -4.78 -10.77
CA PHE A 47 -9.59 -3.84 -10.07
C PHE A 47 -10.34 -4.48 -8.90
N ARG A 48 -10.86 -5.71 -9.04
CA ARG A 48 -11.52 -6.40 -7.91
C ARG A 48 -10.59 -6.62 -6.73
N LEU A 49 -9.31 -6.91 -6.98
CA LEU A 49 -8.33 -7.04 -5.89
C LEU A 49 -8.03 -5.67 -5.24
N LEU A 50 -7.88 -4.62 -6.07
CA LEU A 50 -7.65 -3.26 -5.55
C LEU A 50 -8.82 -2.80 -4.69
N GLU A 51 -10.07 -3.07 -5.09
CA GLU A 51 -11.27 -2.76 -4.29
C GLU A 51 -11.27 -3.50 -2.94
N ALA A 52 -10.95 -4.78 -2.94
CA ALA A 52 -10.85 -5.55 -1.70
C ALA A 52 -9.72 -5.02 -0.78
N MET A 53 -8.62 -4.55 -1.35
CA MET A 53 -7.53 -3.93 -0.62
C MET A 53 -7.92 -2.54 -0.08
N GLU A 54 -8.76 -1.78 -0.81
CA GLU A 54 -9.36 -0.53 -0.32
C GLU A 54 -10.26 -0.76 0.91
N GLU A 55 -11.03 -1.85 0.94
CA GLU A 55 -11.85 -2.20 2.11
C GLU A 55 -10.98 -2.44 3.35
N GLU A 56 -9.86 -3.17 3.21
CA GLU A 56 -8.89 -3.36 4.30
C GLU A 56 -8.28 -2.03 4.76
N LYS A 57 -7.84 -1.20 3.82
CA LYS A 57 -7.30 0.14 4.10
C LYS A 57 -8.31 1.00 4.84
N GLN A 58 -9.55 1.06 4.37
CA GLN A 58 -10.62 1.83 4.99
C GLN A 58 -10.87 1.37 6.43
N ALA A 59 -10.90 0.05 6.67
CA ALA A 59 -11.08 -0.49 8.01
C ALA A 59 -9.95 -0.08 8.96
N VAL A 60 -8.69 -0.18 8.50
CA VAL A 60 -7.52 0.25 9.29
C VAL A 60 -7.58 1.76 9.57
N MET A 61 -7.80 2.58 8.55
CA MET A 61 -7.85 4.03 8.73
C MET A 61 -8.97 4.47 9.67
N SER A 62 -10.16 3.87 9.53
CA SER A 62 -11.29 4.14 10.43
C SER A 62 -10.99 3.76 11.87
N GLY A 63 -10.37 2.59 12.09
CA GLY A 63 -9.99 2.12 13.42
C GLY A 63 -8.89 2.95 14.07
N MET A 64 -8.03 3.58 13.28
CA MET A 64 -7.00 4.53 13.73
C MET A 64 -7.55 5.96 13.95
N GLY A 65 -8.77 6.25 13.51
CA GLY A 65 -9.36 7.60 13.54
C GLY A 65 -8.83 8.53 12.44
N TYR A 66 -8.30 7.98 11.34
CA TYR A 66 -7.78 8.74 10.21
C TYR A 66 -8.84 9.07 9.17
N THR A 67 -8.64 10.16 8.45
CA THR A 67 -9.47 10.51 7.30
C THR A 67 -9.11 9.61 6.11
N TYR A 68 -10.06 8.82 5.65
CA TYR A 68 -9.86 7.92 4.51
C TYR A 68 -10.04 8.64 3.18
N VAL A 69 -9.08 8.45 2.28
CA VAL A 69 -9.16 8.84 0.86
C VAL A 69 -9.02 7.59 0.00
N ARG A 70 -9.99 7.38 -0.88
CA ARG A 70 -10.05 6.20 -1.72
C ARG A 70 -9.03 6.29 -2.86
N SER A 71 -8.10 5.33 -2.93
CA SER A 71 -7.00 5.34 -3.91
C SER A 71 -7.46 5.01 -5.33
N VAL A 72 -8.43 4.10 -5.48
CA VAL A 72 -8.92 3.68 -6.81
C VAL A 72 -9.65 4.80 -7.55
N ASP A 73 -10.12 5.84 -6.87
CA ASP A 73 -10.74 7.01 -7.52
C ASP A 73 -9.72 7.74 -8.42
N PHE A 74 -8.45 7.70 -8.06
CA PHE A 74 -7.38 8.20 -8.94
C PHE A 74 -7.37 7.45 -10.29
N LEU A 75 -7.56 6.12 -10.28
CA LEU A 75 -7.57 5.32 -11.50
C LEU A 75 -8.73 5.65 -12.42
N HIS A 76 -9.91 5.92 -11.85
CA HIS A 76 -11.06 6.40 -12.62
C HIS A 76 -10.82 7.79 -13.24
N SER A 77 -10.01 8.62 -12.60
CA SER A 77 -9.65 9.93 -13.14
C SER A 77 -8.71 9.88 -14.35
N LEU A 78 -8.02 8.74 -14.58
CA LEU A 78 -7.10 8.56 -15.72
C LEU A 78 -7.82 8.60 -17.10
N ASP A 79 -9.14 8.50 -17.13
CA ASP A 79 -9.93 8.69 -18.35
C ASP A 79 -10.07 10.17 -18.75
N GLN A 80 -9.68 11.10 -17.86
CA GLN A 80 -9.68 12.52 -18.18
C GLN A 80 -8.53 12.86 -19.12
N PRO A 81 -8.75 13.70 -20.15
CA PRO A 81 -7.72 14.04 -21.15
C PRO A 81 -6.43 14.62 -20.53
N SER A 82 -6.54 15.37 -19.42
CA SER A 82 -5.40 15.94 -18.69
C SER A 82 -4.48 14.89 -18.05
N LEU A 83 -4.98 13.67 -17.81
CA LEU A 83 -4.26 12.58 -17.17
C LEU A 83 -3.97 11.41 -18.14
N ALA A 84 -4.35 11.53 -19.40
CA ALA A 84 -4.18 10.46 -20.41
C ALA A 84 -2.72 10.00 -20.55
N LEU A 85 -1.75 10.91 -20.35
CA LEU A 85 -0.32 10.59 -20.42
C LEU A 85 0.13 9.61 -19.31
N PHE A 86 -0.60 9.51 -18.19
CA PHE A 86 -0.29 8.54 -17.15
C PHE A 86 -0.33 7.09 -17.66
N ARG A 87 -1.23 6.81 -18.62
CA ARG A 87 -1.34 5.48 -19.22
C ARG A 87 -0.09 5.07 -20.01
N GLU A 88 0.67 6.04 -20.51
CA GLU A 88 1.87 5.81 -21.31
C GLU A 88 3.17 5.86 -20.48
N LEU A 89 3.08 6.11 -19.16
CA LEU A 89 4.25 6.08 -18.30
C LEU A 89 4.87 4.67 -18.30
N ASP A 90 6.20 4.66 -18.34
CA ASP A 90 6.97 3.44 -18.15
C ASP A 90 6.63 2.85 -16.77
N GLY A 91 6.23 1.59 -16.78
CA GLY A 91 5.93 0.85 -15.56
C GLY A 91 7.13 0.05 -15.07
N PRO A 92 6.89 -0.77 -14.05
CA PRO A 92 7.90 -1.70 -13.58
C PRO A 92 8.25 -2.72 -14.67
N THR A 93 9.55 -3.02 -14.78
CA THR A 93 10.10 -3.98 -15.75
C THR A 93 10.62 -5.26 -15.11
N GLY A 94 10.50 -5.40 -13.79
CA GLY A 94 10.96 -6.58 -13.05
C GLY A 94 10.89 -6.38 -11.53
N LEU A 95 11.34 -7.40 -10.81
CA LEU A 95 11.20 -7.52 -9.34
C LEU A 95 11.89 -6.41 -8.54
N SER A 96 12.98 -5.84 -9.04
CA SER A 96 13.73 -4.78 -8.35
C SER A 96 13.08 -3.40 -8.43
N HIS A 97 11.99 -3.26 -9.18
CA HIS A 97 11.31 -1.97 -9.31
C HIS A 97 10.66 -1.56 -7.99
N ARG A 98 10.67 -0.25 -7.70
CA ARG A 98 10.15 0.32 -6.43
C ARG A 98 8.70 -0.06 -6.12
N TYR A 99 7.85 -0.33 -7.13
CA TYR A 99 6.48 -0.79 -6.94
C TYR A 99 6.36 -2.15 -6.25
N LEU A 100 7.43 -2.95 -6.29
CA LEU A 100 7.52 -4.26 -5.66
C LEU A 100 8.40 -4.26 -4.40
N THR A 101 9.34 -3.33 -4.30
CA THR A 101 10.28 -3.26 -3.18
C THR A 101 9.85 -2.21 -2.15
N GLU A 102 9.76 -0.94 -2.57
CA GLU A 102 9.46 0.19 -1.68
C GLU A 102 8.03 0.11 -1.13
N ASP A 103 7.03 -0.17 -1.99
CA ASP A 103 5.64 -0.22 -1.56
C ASP A 103 5.36 -1.44 -0.66
N ALA A 104 6.04 -2.58 -0.88
CA ALA A 104 5.99 -3.72 0.05
C ALA A 104 6.63 -3.37 1.40
N TYR A 105 7.85 -2.76 1.36
CA TYR A 105 8.63 -2.43 2.54
C TYR A 105 7.96 -1.36 3.41
N ALA A 106 7.55 -0.23 2.82
CA ALA A 106 7.13 0.95 3.56
C ALA A 106 5.60 1.07 3.71
N GLY A 107 4.87 0.94 2.62
CA GLY A 107 3.43 1.24 2.61
C GLY A 107 2.58 0.09 3.13
N VAL A 108 2.60 -1.02 2.39
CA VAL A 108 1.70 -2.16 2.67
C VAL A 108 2.06 -2.83 3.99
N ASN A 109 3.35 -3.00 4.30
CA ASN A 109 3.77 -3.60 5.57
C ASN A 109 3.40 -2.73 6.77
N LEU A 110 3.52 -1.39 6.67
CA LEU A 110 3.04 -0.49 7.73
C LEU A 110 1.53 -0.65 7.95
N MET A 111 0.73 -0.70 6.87
CA MET A 111 -0.71 -0.90 6.97
C MET A 111 -1.05 -2.23 7.67
N THR A 112 -0.35 -3.31 7.36
CA THR A 112 -0.58 -4.60 8.04
C THR A 112 -0.29 -4.53 9.53
N SER A 113 0.74 -3.79 9.94
CA SER A 113 1.10 -3.63 11.35
C SER A 113 0.10 -2.78 12.14
N LEU A 114 -0.62 -1.88 11.46
CA LEU A 114 -1.67 -1.03 12.05
C LEU A 114 -3.01 -1.77 12.21
N ALA A 115 -3.17 -2.97 11.63
CA ALA A 115 -4.43 -3.71 11.70
C ALA A 115 -4.84 -4.04 13.15
N ALA A 116 -3.90 -4.46 14.00
CA ALA A 116 -4.19 -4.83 15.40
C ALA A 116 -4.69 -3.63 16.23
N PRO A 117 -3.98 -2.48 16.33
CA PRO A 117 -4.49 -1.31 17.04
C PRO A 117 -5.78 -0.74 16.44
N ALA A 118 -5.96 -0.86 15.12
CA ALA A 118 -7.19 -0.47 14.43
C ALA A 118 -8.37 -1.44 14.67
N ARG A 119 -8.14 -2.61 15.30
CA ARG A 119 -9.10 -3.72 15.45
C ARG A 119 -9.63 -4.22 14.10
N GLY A 120 -8.81 -4.12 13.06
CA GLY A 120 -9.08 -4.56 11.70
C GLY A 120 -8.33 -5.84 11.34
N GLN A 121 -8.51 -6.28 10.10
CA GLN A 121 -7.77 -7.38 9.50
C GLN A 121 -7.32 -6.98 8.10
N THR A 122 -6.15 -7.49 7.68
CA THR A 122 -5.55 -7.15 6.37
C THR A 122 -5.03 -8.40 5.66
N PRO A 123 -5.89 -9.43 5.44
CA PRO A 123 -5.44 -10.69 4.86
C PRO A 123 -4.90 -10.55 3.43
N ILE A 124 -5.46 -9.65 2.61
CA ILE A 124 -4.99 -9.40 1.25
C ILE A 124 -3.63 -8.70 1.28
N ALA A 125 -3.50 -7.63 2.05
CA ALA A 125 -2.23 -6.93 2.21
C ALA A 125 -1.12 -7.85 2.72
N GLN A 126 -1.41 -8.70 3.72
CA GLN A 126 -0.47 -9.72 4.23
C GLN A 126 -0.06 -10.73 3.16
N ALA A 127 -1.01 -11.18 2.33
CA ALA A 127 -0.72 -12.09 1.22
C ALA A 127 0.21 -11.43 0.18
N LEU A 128 -0.03 -10.15 -0.15
CA LEU A 128 0.82 -9.39 -1.08
C LEU A 128 2.24 -9.21 -0.53
N VAL A 129 2.39 -8.88 0.76
CA VAL A 129 3.71 -8.78 1.41
C VAL A 129 4.42 -10.14 1.38
N THR A 130 3.71 -11.23 1.66
CA THR A 130 4.27 -12.59 1.61
C THR A 130 4.75 -12.97 0.21
N LEU A 131 3.96 -12.68 -0.83
CA LEU A 131 4.34 -12.94 -2.22
C LEU A 131 5.55 -12.10 -2.64
N ALA A 132 5.55 -10.81 -2.32
CA ALA A 132 6.68 -9.92 -2.61
C ALA A 132 7.95 -10.40 -1.89
N SER A 133 7.84 -10.83 -0.63
CA SER A 133 8.95 -11.36 0.15
C SER A 133 9.56 -12.61 -0.50
N ALA A 134 8.72 -13.54 -0.92
CA ALA A 134 9.17 -14.76 -1.58
C ALA A 134 9.88 -14.47 -2.92
N LEU A 135 9.33 -13.57 -3.73
CA LEU A 135 9.87 -13.20 -5.03
C LEU A 135 11.20 -12.43 -4.92
N ASN A 136 11.30 -11.50 -3.97
CA ASN A 136 12.49 -10.67 -3.79
C ASN A 136 13.52 -11.28 -2.83
N GLN A 137 13.25 -12.47 -2.26
CA GLN A 137 14.10 -13.12 -1.27
C GLN A 137 14.45 -12.20 -0.08
N THR A 138 13.48 -11.42 0.36
CA THR A 138 13.57 -10.41 1.43
C THR A 138 12.37 -10.56 2.34
N ASP A 139 12.57 -10.70 3.64
CA ASP A 139 11.44 -10.79 4.58
C ASP A 139 10.86 -9.40 4.89
N TYR A 140 10.00 -8.89 4.00
CA TYR A 140 9.38 -7.58 4.19
C TYR A 140 8.51 -7.49 5.43
N ALA A 141 7.96 -8.58 5.93
CA ALA A 141 7.20 -8.58 7.16
C ALA A 141 8.07 -8.28 8.39
N GLN A 142 9.33 -8.72 8.35
CA GLN A 142 10.30 -8.50 9.44
C GLN A 142 11.14 -7.24 9.24
N GLU A 143 11.60 -6.99 8.02
CA GLU A 143 12.55 -5.93 7.69
C GLU A 143 11.85 -4.60 7.35
N GLY A 144 10.60 -4.66 6.88
CA GLY A 144 9.83 -3.50 6.44
C GLY A 144 9.40 -2.59 7.60
N LEU A 145 8.99 -1.36 7.22
CA LEU A 145 8.44 -0.41 8.18
C LEU A 145 7.16 -0.95 8.82
N SER A 146 7.12 -0.92 10.13
CA SER A 146 6.03 -1.44 10.95
C SER A 146 6.00 -0.71 12.30
N LEU A 147 4.97 -0.91 13.10
CA LEU A 147 4.92 -0.37 14.46
C LEU A 147 6.15 -0.77 15.30
N ARG A 148 6.72 -1.96 15.05
CA ARG A 148 7.96 -2.40 15.71
C ARG A 148 9.14 -1.49 15.37
N THR A 149 9.27 -1.08 14.12
CA THR A 149 10.34 -0.18 13.65
C THR A 149 10.32 1.15 14.41
N PHE A 150 9.15 1.60 14.83
CA PHE A 150 8.94 2.85 15.56
C PHE A 150 8.87 2.66 17.08
N GLY A 151 9.03 1.43 17.59
CA GLY A 151 8.89 1.15 19.03
C GLY A 151 7.46 1.26 19.56
N LEU A 152 6.46 1.15 18.65
CA LEU A 152 5.03 1.33 18.95
C LEU A 152 4.25 0.01 18.98
N GLU A 153 4.92 -1.12 18.88
CA GLU A 153 4.29 -2.44 18.93
C GLU A 153 3.51 -2.64 20.24
N GLY A 154 2.30 -3.20 20.13
CA GLY A 154 1.41 -3.43 21.27
C GLY A 154 0.68 -2.18 21.80
N ARG A 155 0.92 -1.02 21.24
CA ARG A 155 0.20 0.21 21.61
C ARG A 155 -1.18 0.28 20.96
N SER A 156 -2.11 0.93 21.64
CA SER A 156 -3.44 1.25 21.11
C SER A 156 -3.36 2.36 20.05
N ALA A 157 -4.43 2.51 19.25
CA ALA A 157 -4.54 3.58 18.27
C ALA A 157 -4.38 4.97 18.90
N SER A 158 -4.93 5.21 20.09
CA SER A 158 -4.79 6.48 20.81
C SER A 158 -3.33 6.75 21.21
N GLU A 159 -2.64 5.77 21.82
CA GLU A 159 -1.24 5.92 22.21
C GLU A 159 -0.32 6.19 21.02
N ILE A 160 -0.59 5.53 19.88
CA ILE A 160 0.15 5.74 18.63
C ILE A 160 -0.05 7.18 18.15
N ASN A 161 -1.31 7.64 18.09
CA ASN A 161 -1.62 9.00 17.64
C ASN A 161 -1.04 10.07 18.58
N ASP A 162 -1.14 9.89 19.90
CA ASP A 162 -0.55 10.79 20.89
C ASP A 162 0.98 10.90 20.69
N TYR A 163 1.65 9.75 20.47
CA TYR A 163 3.09 9.75 20.19
C TYR A 163 3.44 10.48 18.88
N LEU A 164 2.69 10.25 17.81
CA LEU A 164 2.93 10.90 16.52
C LEU A 164 2.67 12.41 16.56
N GLU A 165 1.84 12.87 17.48
CA GLU A 165 1.58 14.30 17.68
C GLU A 165 2.62 14.96 18.58
N THR A 166 3.01 14.30 19.68
CA THR A 166 3.82 14.91 20.74
C THR A 166 5.29 14.52 20.72
N GLY A 167 5.64 13.39 20.10
CA GLY A 167 6.97 12.77 20.15
C GLY A 167 7.25 12.07 21.49
N GLU A 168 6.28 12.00 22.41
CA GLU A 168 6.45 11.44 23.76
C GLU A 168 5.60 10.17 23.93
N LEU A 169 6.24 9.07 24.34
CA LEU A 169 5.51 7.88 24.80
C LEU A 169 5.09 8.09 26.25
N ARG A 170 3.79 8.24 26.48
CA ARG A 170 3.26 8.21 27.85
C ARG A 170 3.33 6.77 28.39
N ILE A 171 4.10 6.61 29.47
CA ILE A 171 4.27 5.33 30.18
C ILE A 171 3.08 5.11 31.11
#